data_6d522e050f6515a74a5bc8d88859f914
#
_entry.id   6d522e050f6515a74a5bc8d88859f914
#
_cell.length_a   1.000
_cell.length_b   1.000
_cell.length_c   1.000
_cell.angle_alpha   90.00
_cell.angle_beta   90.00
_cell.angle_gamma   90.00
#
_symmetry.space_group_name_H-M   'P 1'
#
loop_
_entity.id
_entity.type
_entity.pdbx_description
1 polymer ?
#
loop_
_entity_poly.entity_id
_entity_poly.type
_entity_poly.pdbx_seq_one_letter_code
_entity_poly.pdbx_strand_id
1 'polypeptide(L)'
;REAKEWDKAIATYQTLLTVEPGKFGDWYWAIADCYERSGRLKEAIRSYQQSDKYPSVYFAMASCHRRLKQYKEALVLYHQARADQSTAAQASIHIAYTYEQSGGRENAIKWFQQTCKLYPKTSHASQAHAHLQTKYKISVTLGGANENK
;
A
#
# COMPACT_ATOMS: atom_id res chain seq x y z
N ARG A 1 20.46 -8.10 6.70
CA ARG A 1 21.50 -7.39 5.95
C ARG A 1 21.96 -6.17 6.71
N GLU A 2 23.25 -5.97 6.81
CA GLU A 2 23.84 -4.85 7.54
C GLU A 2 23.67 -3.54 6.75
N ALA A 3 23.59 -2.41 7.48
CA ALA A 3 23.45 -1.07 6.90
C ALA A 3 24.52 -0.77 5.84
N LYS A 4 25.75 -1.23 6.08
CA LYS A 4 26.86 -1.04 5.15
C LYS A 4 26.61 -1.69 3.78
N GLU A 5 25.98 -2.86 3.76
CA GLU A 5 25.63 -3.53 2.49
C GLU A 5 24.52 -2.80 1.74
N TRP A 6 23.55 -2.27 2.48
CA TRP A 6 22.51 -1.45 1.88
C TRP A 6 23.08 -0.17 1.26
N ASP A 7 24.03 0.48 1.96
CA ASP A 7 24.68 1.68 1.44
C ASP A 7 25.46 1.39 0.17
N LYS A 8 26.13 0.24 0.06
CA LYS A 8 26.82 -0.17 -1.17
C LYS A 8 25.84 -0.37 -2.32
N ALA A 9 24.72 -1.04 -2.06
CA ALA A 9 23.68 -1.24 -3.06
C ALA A 9 23.11 0.08 -3.55
N ILE A 10 22.82 1.00 -2.63
CA ILE A 10 22.31 2.34 -2.98
C ILE A 10 23.31 3.08 -3.85
N ALA A 11 24.60 3.06 -3.49
CA ALA A 11 25.65 3.72 -4.27
C ALA A 11 25.73 3.15 -5.70
N THR A 12 25.58 1.82 -5.84
CA THR A 12 25.55 1.18 -7.15
C THR A 12 24.39 1.68 -8.01
N TYR A 13 23.19 1.72 -7.42
CA TYR A 13 21.99 2.21 -8.14
C TYR A 13 22.11 3.70 -8.48
N GLN A 14 22.70 4.51 -7.61
CA GLN A 14 22.96 5.92 -7.87
C GLN A 14 23.90 6.10 -9.08
N THR A 15 24.89 5.23 -9.22
CA THR A 15 25.77 5.22 -10.40
C THR A 15 24.96 4.87 -11.64
N LEU A 16 24.05 3.89 -11.55
CA LEU A 16 23.20 3.51 -12.69
C LEU A 16 22.27 4.63 -13.12
N LEU A 17 21.85 5.51 -12.22
CA LEU A 17 21.09 6.70 -12.58
C LEU A 17 21.83 7.60 -13.54
N THR A 18 23.14 7.72 -13.40
CA THR A 18 23.97 8.54 -14.30
C THR A 18 24.30 7.82 -15.61
N VAL A 19 24.46 6.49 -15.58
CA VAL A 19 24.82 5.68 -16.76
C VAL A 19 23.58 5.38 -17.63
N GLU A 20 22.46 5.11 -17.01
CA GLU A 20 21.22 4.77 -17.71
C GLU A 20 20.06 5.68 -17.24
N PRO A 21 20.11 6.97 -17.59
CA PRO A 21 19.09 7.91 -17.09
C PRO A 21 17.67 7.62 -17.60
N GLY A 22 17.54 6.90 -18.71
CA GLY A 22 16.23 6.50 -19.24
C GLY A 22 15.50 5.50 -18.37
N LYS A 23 16.20 4.84 -17.45
CA LYS A 23 15.62 3.88 -16.52
C LYS A 23 15.51 4.44 -15.10
N PHE A 24 15.40 5.75 -14.98
CA PHE A 24 15.40 6.42 -13.68
C PHE A 24 14.33 5.86 -12.72
N GLY A 25 13.15 5.54 -13.24
CA GLY A 25 12.08 4.99 -12.43
C GLY A 25 12.46 3.68 -11.76
N ASP A 26 13.16 2.81 -12.48
CA ASP A 26 13.63 1.52 -11.95
C ASP A 26 14.70 1.73 -10.89
N TRP A 27 15.65 2.63 -11.14
CA TRP A 27 16.75 2.85 -10.20
C TRP A 27 16.28 3.55 -8.92
N TYR A 28 15.40 4.54 -9.04
CA TYR A 28 14.80 5.16 -7.85
C TYR A 28 13.97 4.18 -7.04
N TRP A 29 13.24 3.29 -7.71
CA TRP A 29 12.51 2.22 -7.03
C TRP A 29 13.46 1.32 -6.25
N ALA A 30 14.56 0.90 -6.88
CA ALA A 30 15.56 0.04 -6.24
C ALA A 30 16.23 0.72 -5.05
N ILE A 31 16.57 2.00 -5.19
CA ILE A 31 17.13 2.80 -4.09
C ILE A 31 16.15 2.89 -2.93
N ALA A 32 14.88 3.19 -3.25
CA ALA A 32 13.83 3.27 -2.24
C ALA A 32 13.65 1.94 -1.50
N ASP A 33 13.65 0.83 -2.23
CA ASP A 33 13.55 -0.51 -1.64
C ASP A 33 14.69 -0.77 -0.67
N CYS A 34 15.91 -0.38 -1.03
CA CYS A 34 17.07 -0.50 -0.14
C CYS A 34 16.89 0.32 1.14
N TYR A 35 16.43 1.55 1.02
CA TYR A 35 16.14 2.39 2.19
C TYR A 35 15.06 1.76 3.05
N GLU A 36 13.99 1.28 2.44
CA GLU A 36 12.88 0.66 3.17
C GLU A 36 13.35 -0.57 3.95
N ARG A 37 14.10 -1.45 3.31
CA ARG A 37 14.61 -2.68 3.92
C ARG A 37 15.61 -2.40 5.03
N SER A 38 16.35 -1.30 4.94
CA SER A 38 17.28 -0.89 5.99
C SER A 38 16.62 -0.07 7.10
N GLY A 39 15.30 0.15 7.02
CA GLY A 39 14.54 0.88 8.03
C GLY A 39 14.56 2.39 7.88
N ARG A 40 15.18 2.91 6.82
CA ARG A 40 15.27 4.35 6.55
C ARG A 40 14.04 4.79 5.75
N LEU A 41 12.89 4.85 6.43
CA LEU A 41 11.59 5.01 5.78
C LEU A 41 11.38 6.37 5.15
N LYS A 42 11.89 7.44 5.75
CA LYS A 42 11.77 8.80 5.19
C LYS A 42 12.53 8.94 3.89
N GLU A 43 13.75 8.38 3.84
CA GLU A 43 14.56 8.36 2.63
C GLU A 43 13.91 7.48 1.56
N ALA A 44 13.30 6.36 1.96
CA ALA A 44 12.56 5.50 1.04
C ALA A 44 11.41 6.26 0.37
N ILE A 45 10.62 6.99 1.14
CA ILE A 45 9.51 7.78 0.60
C ILE A 45 10.02 8.80 -0.42
N ARG A 46 11.09 9.52 -0.11
CA ARG A 46 11.66 10.49 -1.04
C ARG A 46 12.13 9.85 -2.34
N SER A 47 12.71 8.65 -2.27
CA SER A 47 13.17 7.93 -3.44
C SER A 47 12.00 7.39 -4.27
N TYR A 48 10.97 6.85 -3.63
CA TYR A 48 9.76 6.42 -4.33
C TYR A 48 9.10 7.59 -5.07
N GLN A 49 9.11 8.78 -4.49
CA GLN A 49 8.55 9.99 -5.13
C GLN A 49 9.23 10.31 -6.46
N GLN A 50 10.48 9.91 -6.64
CA GLN A 50 11.23 10.13 -7.87
C GLN A 50 10.99 9.05 -8.93
N SER A 51 10.37 7.94 -8.56
CA SER A 51 10.06 6.86 -9.49
C SER A 51 8.81 7.18 -10.31
N ASP A 52 8.72 6.58 -11.50
CA ASP A 52 7.57 6.70 -12.38
C ASP A 52 6.67 5.47 -12.37
N LYS A 53 6.89 4.55 -11.45
CA LYS A 53 6.19 3.25 -11.41
C LYS A 53 4.84 3.35 -10.71
N TYR A 54 3.93 4.10 -11.32
CA TYR A 54 2.56 4.21 -10.83
C TYR A 54 1.69 3.08 -11.40
N PRO A 55 0.70 2.58 -10.66
CA PRO A 55 0.30 2.99 -9.32
C PRO A 55 1.09 2.34 -8.17
N SER A 56 2.06 1.48 -8.46
CA SER A 56 2.83 0.75 -7.43
C SER A 56 3.50 1.68 -6.41
N VAL A 57 3.95 2.86 -6.86
CA VAL A 57 4.59 3.87 -6.01
C VAL A 57 3.65 4.30 -4.87
N TYR A 58 2.35 4.43 -5.16
CA TYR A 58 1.38 4.83 -4.13
C TYR A 58 1.35 3.82 -2.99
N PHE A 59 1.33 2.52 -3.31
CA PHE A 59 1.31 1.46 -2.30
C PHE A 59 2.60 1.43 -1.49
N ALA A 60 3.74 1.57 -2.17
CA ALA A 60 5.04 1.54 -1.50
C ALA A 60 5.19 2.70 -0.52
N MET A 61 4.85 3.92 -0.96
CA MET A 61 4.91 5.10 -0.09
C MET A 61 3.90 5.00 1.07
N ALA A 62 2.69 4.55 0.78
CA ALA A 62 1.65 4.39 1.81
C ALA A 62 2.08 3.40 2.88
N SER A 63 2.70 2.29 2.49
CA SER A 63 3.25 1.31 3.42
C SER A 63 4.29 1.94 4.35
N CYS A 64 5.20 2.75 3.79
CA CYS A 64 6.21 3.46 4.59
C CYS A 64 5.56 4.43 5.57
N HIS A 65 4.57 5.21 5.12
CA HIS A 65 3.83 6.12 6.01
C HIS A 65 3.12 5.38 7.13
N ARG A 66 2.50 4.22 6.84
CA ARG A 66 1.85 3.40 7.87
C ARG A 66 2.85 2.94 8.93
N ARG A 67 4.03 2.50 8.50
CA ARG A 67 5.09 2.08 9.42
C ARG A 67 5.60 3.23 10.28
N LEU A 68 5.52 4.46 9.76
CA LEU A 68 5.82 5.68 10.50
C LEU A 68 4.62 6.18 11.31
N LYS A 69 3.50 5.46 11.29
CA LYS A 69 2.24 5.81 11.95
C LYS A 69 1.64 7.12 11.40
N GLN A 70 1.96 7.44 10.17
CA GLN A 70 1.44 8.60 9.45
C GLN A 70 0.23 8.16 8.61
N TYR A 71 -0.87 7.88 9.30
CA TYR A 71 -2.04 7.24 8.69
C TYR A 71 -2.77 8.14 7.71
N LYS A 72 -2.84 9.45 7.96
CA LYS A 72 -3.49 10.39 7.03
C LYS A 72 -2.78 10.42 5.69
N GLU A 73 -1.46 10.47 5.70
CA GLU A 73 -0.64 10.46 4.49
C GLU A 73 -0.82 9.15 3.73
N ALA A 74 -0.83 8.02 4.44
CA ALA A 74 -1.06 6.71 3.83
C ALA A 74 -2.44 6.65 3.15
N LEU A 75 -3.48 7.14 3.81
CA LEU A 75 -4.84 7.15 3.26
C LEU A 75 -4.94 7.96 1.97
N VAL A 76 -4.30 9.13 1.92
CA VAL A 76 -4.27 9.95 0.69
C VAL A 76 -3.68 9.15 -0.47
N LEU A 77 -2.57 8.45 -0.23
CA LEU A 77 -1.91 7.66 -1.27
C LEU A 77 -2.75 6.47 -1.73
N TYR A 78 -3.40 5.77 -0.82
CA TYR A 78 -4.29 4.66 -1.18
C TYR A 78 -5.51 5.16 -1.97
N HIS A 79 -6.05 6.34 -1.62
CA HIS A 79 -7.15 6.92 -2.40
C HIS A 79 -6.70 7.28 -3.82
N GLN A 80 -5.45 7.73 -3.98
CA GLN A 80 -4.89 7.96 -5.31
C GLN A 80 -4.76 6.64 -6.10
N ALA A 81 -4.35 5.56 -5.43
CA ALA A 81 -4.25 4.24 -6.06
C ALA A 81 -5.62 3.67 -6.44
N ARG A 82 -6.69 4.05 -5.73
CA ARG A 82 -8.06 3.65 -6.05
C ARG A 82 -8.56 4.18 -7.40
N ALA A 83 -8.00 5.26 -7.87
CA ALA A 83 -8.39 5.84 -9.15
C ALA A 83 -8.05 4.93 -10.33
N ASP A 84 -7.08 4.04 -10.17
CA ASP A 84 -6.71 3.05 -11.18
C ASP A 84 -7.53 1.78 -10.94
N GLN A 85 -8.32 1.37 -11.96
CA GLN A 85 -9.19 0.19 -11.85
C GLN A 85 -8.42 -1.09 -11.53
N SER A 86 -7.19 -1.21 -12.02
CA SER A 86 -6.37 -2.41 -11.81
C SER A 86 -5.96 -2.60 -10.34
N THR A 87 -5.93 -1.51 -9.57
CA THR A 87 -5.51 -1.53 -8.16
C THR A 87 -6.57 -1.04 -7.19
N ALA A 88 -7.78 -0.75 -7.69
CA ALA A 88 -8.85 -0.19 -6.86
C ALA A 88 -9.24 -1.10 -5.69
N ALA A 89 -9.39 -2.39 -5.95
CA ALA A 89 -9.74 -3.36 -4.90
C ALA A 89 -8.62 -3.48 -3.84
N GLN A 90 -7.38 -3.56 -4.29
CA GLN A 90 -6.22 -3.63 -3.41
C GLN A 90 -6.13 -2.37 -2.55
N ALA A 91 -6.30 -1.19 -3.16
CA ALA A 91 -6.29 0.07 -2.43
C ALA A 91 -7.40 0.14 -1.38
N SER A 92 -8.60 -0.31 -1.74
CA SER A 92 -9.76 -0.29 -0.83
C SER A 92 -9.52 -1.13 0.42
N ILE A 93 -8.99 -2.34 0.27
CA ILE A 93 -8.71 -3.19 1.43
C ILE A 93 -7.59 -2.60 2.29
N HIS A 94 -6.57 -1.99 1.67
CA HIS A 94 -5.51 -1.33 2.43
C HIS A 94 -6.01 -0.09 3.18
N ILE A 95 -6.97 0.64 2.63
CA ILE A 95 -7.64 1.73 3.35
C ILE A 95 -8.30 1.17 4.61
N ALA A 96 -9.03 0.06 4.48
CA ALA A 96 -9.67 -0.59 5.62
C ALA A 96 -8.65 -0.98 6.71
N TYR A 97 -7.56 -1.64 6.33
CA TYR A 97 -6.51 -2.02 7.26
C TYR A 97 -5.83 -0.80 7.91
N THR A 98 -5.70 0.28 7.16
CA THR A 98 -5.10 1.52 7.69
C THR A 98 -5.99 2.14 8.77
N TYR A 99 -7.29 2.21 8.53
CA TYR A 99 -8.24 2.66 9.56
C TYR A 99 -8.22 1.75 10.78
N GLU A 100 -8.17 0.44 10.56
CA GLU A 100 -8.09 -0.52 11.66
C GLU A 100 -6.83 -0.31 12.50
N GLN A 101 -5.69 -0.13 11.85
CA GLN A 101 -4.41 0.11 12.50
C GLN A 101 -4.41 1.42 13.29
N SER A 102 -5.11 2.43 12.81
CA SER A 102 -5.21 3.73 13.49
C SER A 102 -6.29 3.78 14.58
N GLY A 103 -7.03 2.69 14.79
CA GLY A 103 -8.08 2.63 15.79
C GLY A 103 -9.46 3.05 15.28
N GLY A 104 -9.63 3.30 14.00
CA GLY A 104 -10.90 3.70 13.40
C GLY A 104 -11.77 2.51 13.02
N ARG A 105 -12.28 1.80 14.03
CA ARG A 105 -13.04 0.56 13.84
C ARG A 105 -14.21 0.71 12.86
N GLU A 106 -15.04 1.74 13.04
CA GLU A 106 -16.22 1.95 12.20
C GLU A 106 -15.86 2.17 10.74
N ASN A 107 -14.85 3.01 10.49
CA ASN A 107 -14.36 3.27 9.15
C ASN A 107 -13.71 2.03 8.55
N ALA A 108 -12.98 1.25 9.35
CA ALA A 108 -12.38 0.01 8.89
C ALA A 108 -13.45 -0.97 8.41
N ILE A 109 -14.50 -1.19 9.21
CA ILE A 109 -15.62 -2.07 8.85
C ILE A 109 -16.27 -1.60 7.56
N LYS A 110 -16.54 -0.30 7.47
CA LYS A 110 -17.15 0.31 6.28
C LYS A 110 -16.33 0.01 5.02
N TRP A 111 -15.01 0.17 5.10
CA TRP A 111 -14.13 -0.04 3.94
C TRP A 111 -13.95 -1.52 3.59
N PHE A 112 -13.95 -2.41 4.58
CA PHE A 112 -13.99 -3.85 4.29
C PHE A 112 -15.31 -4.22 3.58
N GLN A 113 -16.44 -3.69 4.04
CA GLN A 113 -17.73 -3.89 3.40
C GLN A 113 -17.77 -3.34 1.98
N GLN A 114 -17.21 -2.15 1.76
CA GLN A 114 -17.10 -1.53 0.44
C GLN A 114 -16.26 -2.38 -0.51
N THR A 115 -15.17 -2.96 -0.02
CA THR A 115 -14.34 -3.85 -0.84
C THR A 115 -15.12 -5.05 -1.33
N CYS A 116 -15.92 -5.67 -0.46
CA CYS A 116 -16.79 -6.79 -0.83
C CYS A 116 -17.87 -6.36 -1.83
N LYS A 117 -18.45 -5.19 -1.61
CA LYS A 117 -19.57 -4.68 -2.42
C LYS A 117 -19.13 -4.30 -3.82
N LEU A 118 -18.02 -3.58 -3.94
CA LEU A 118 -17.59 -2.99 -5.21
C LEU A 118 -16.72 -3.94 -6.05
N TYR A 119 -16.02 -4.86 -5.40
CA TYR A 119 -15.06 -5.72 -6.08
C TYR A 119 -15.27 -7.20 -5.72
N PRO A 120 -16.50 -7.73 -5.88
CA PRO A 120 -16.87 -9.04 -5.31
C PRO A 120 -16.11 -10.24 -5.87
N LYS A 121 -15.55 -10.10 -7.06
CA LYS A 121 -14.83 -11.19 -7.73
C LYS A 121 -13.31 -11.16 -7.53
N THR A 122 -12.84 -10.36 -6.59
CA THR A 122 -11.41 -10.24 -6.32
C THR A 122 -11.01 -11.04 -5.09
N SER A 123 -9.72 -11.40 -5.02
CA SER A 123 -9.16 -12.02 -3.82
C SER A 123 -9.24 -11.07 -2.61
N HIS A 124 -9.18 -9.77 -2.88
CA HIS A 124 -9.28 -8.75 -1.84
C HIS A 124 -10.66 -8.75 -1.18
N ALA A 125 -11.73 -8.94 -1.97
CA ALA A 125 -13.08 -9.08 -1.42
C ALA A 125 -13.19 -10.34 -0.55
N SER A 126 -12.59 -11.43 -0.96
CA SER A 126 -12.56 -12.66 -0.15
C SER A 126 -11.82 -12.46 1.16
N GLN A 127 -10.69 -11.76 1.13
CA GLN A 127 -9.94 -11.42 2.33
C GLN A 127 -10.75 -10.51 3.26
N ALA A 128 -11.41 -9.50 2.70
CA ALA A 128 -12.24 -8.57 3.46
C ALA A 128 -13.41 -9.30 4.13
N HIS A 129 -14.07 -10.19 3.40
CA HIS A 129 -15.18 -11.00 3.89
C HIS A 129 -14.73 -11.87 5.07
N ALA A 130 -13.63 -12.60 4.89
CA ALA A 130 -13.08 -13.46 5.94
C ALA A 130 -12.70 -12.64 7.19
N HIS A 131 -12.09 -11.48 6.99
CA HIS A 131 -11.67 -10.61 8.08
C HIS A 131 -12.87 -10.05 8.86
N LEU A 132 -13.93 -9.64 8.15
CA LEU A 132 -15.17 -9.18 8.77
C LEU A 132 -15.81 -10.29 9.61
N GLN A 133 -15.85 -11.52 9.10
CA GLN A 133 -16.43 -12.65 9.83
C GLN A 133 -15.61 -13.00 11.07
N THR A 134 -14.29 -13.10 10.93
CA THR A 134 -13.44 -13.58 12.02
C THR A 134 -13.22 -12.54 13.10
N LYS A 135 -12.97 -11.29 12.73
CA LYS A 135 -12.65 -10.24 13.70
C LYS A 135 -13.88 -9.49 14.21
N TYR A 136 -14.83 -9.19 13.32
CA TYR A 136 -15.98 -8.33 13.65
C TYR A 136 -17.29 -9.09 13.74
N LYS A 137 -17.29 -10.38 13.39
CA LYS A 137 -18.49 -11.22 13.39
C LYS A 137 -19.59 -10.66 12.47
N ILE A 138 -19.19 -10.10 11.34
CA ILE A 138 -20.09 -9.51 10.34
C ILE A 138 -20.05 -10.38 9.10
N SER A 139 -21.25 -10.75 8.61
CA SER A 139 -21.40 -11.46 7.34
C SER A 139 -21.84 -10.48 6.27
N VAL A 140 -21.22 -10.57 5.09
CA VAL A 140 -21.60 -9.79 3.92
C VAL A 140 -21.67 -10.72 2.71
N THR A 141 -22.55 -10.38 1.77
CA THR A 141 -22.58 -11.08 0.47
C THR A 141 -21.53 -10.44 -0.43
N LEU A 142 -20.74 -11.29 -1.08
CA LEU A 142 -19.84 -10.80 -2.12
C LEU A 142 -20.71 -10.33 -3.29
N GLY A 143 -20.73 -9.02 -3.53
CA GLY A 143 -21.62 -8.36 -4.47
C GLY A 143 -22.49 -7.31 -3.82
N GLY A 144 -22.40 -7.16 -2.50
CA GLY A 144 -22.78 -5.94 -1.80
C GLY A 144 -23.97 -5.96 -0.88
N ALA A 145 -24.75 -6.99 -0.80
CA ALA A 145 -25.85 -7.02 0.17
C ALA A 145 -25.33 -7.49 1.53
N ASN A 146 -25.72 -6.80 2.60
CA ASN A 146 -25.48 -7.27 3.96
C ASN A 146 -26.47 -8.39 4.27
N GLU A 147 -25.95 -9.52 4.70
CA GLU A 147 -26.80 -10.60 5.18
C GLU A 147 -26.92 -10.52 6.70
N ASN A 148 -28.04 -9.99 7.16
CA ASN A 148 -28.37 -9.98 8.59
C ASN A 148 -29.13 -11.27 8.87
N LYS A 149 -28.38 -12.34 9.05
CA LYS A 149 -28.99 -13.61 9.40
C LYS A 149 -28.43 -14.14 10.72
#